data_938c9052035a4d778e44c1765de8552e
#
_entry.id   938c9052035a4d778e44c1765de8552e
#
_cell.length_a   1.000
_cell.length_b   1.000
_cell.length_c   1.000
_cell.angle_alpha   90.00
_cell.angle_beta   90.00
_cell.angle_gamma   90.00
#
_symmetry.space_group_name_H-M   'P 1'
#
loop_
_entity.id
_entity.type
_entity.pdbx_description
1 polymer ?
#
loop_
_entity_poly.entity_id
_entity_poly.type
_entity_poly.pdbx_seq_one_letter_code
_entity_poly.pdbx_strand_id
1 'polypeptide(L)'
;FNMKQHGAILAKGWMMGVQFEELFKEGLYLELGRKGVAMAQILKDVFEKAGIPLLAPAPTNQVFPIFPDALAEAVNERFLTTFQCKPDPEHTCLRFCTSWATSEDAVRDFASEFEDLAAKFNR
;
A
#
# COMPACT_ATOMS: atom_id res chain seq x y z
N PHE A 1 8.75 -36.81 -12.45
CA PHE A 1 7.56 -37.06 -11.61
C PHE A 1 7.30 -35.93 -10.62
N ASN A 2 8.26 -35.57 -9.78
CA ASN A 2 8.07 -34.56 -8.73
C ASN A 2 7.58 -33.19 -9.25
N MET A 3 8.13 -32.67 -10.36
CA MET A 3 7.66 -31.40 -10.93
C MET A 3 6.19 -31.46 -11.36
N LYS A 4 5.75 -32.57 -11.95
CA LYS A 4 4.36 -32.75 -12.38
C LYS A 4 3.42 -32.90 -11.18
N GLN A 5 3.85 -33.64 -10.17
CA GLN A 5 3.10 -33.87 -8.93
C GLN A 5 2.84 -32.56 -8.15
N HIS A 6 3.79 -31.62 -8.21
CA HIS A 6 3.67 -30.29 -7.57
C HIS A 6 3.12 -29.20 -8.48
N GLY A 7 2.59 -29.56 -9.66
CA GLY A 7 2.01 -28.60 -10.59
C GLY A 7 3.02 -27.62 -11.21
N ALA A 8 4.30 -27.92 -11.15
CA ALA A 8 5.37 -27.01 -11.59
C ALA A 8 5.73 -27.13 -13.10
N ILE A 9 4.87 -27.76 -13.89
CA ILE A 9 5.07 -27.87 -15.34
C ILE A 9 4.33 -26.73 -16.05
N LEU A 10 5.11 -25.75 -16.50
CA LEU A 10 4.64 -24.67 -17.38
C LEU A 10 5.18 -24.87 -18.79
N ALA A 11 4.32 -24.73 -19.80
CA ALA A 11 4.71 -24.88 -21.21
C ALA A 11 5.82 -23.90 -21.63
N LYS A 12 5.88 -22.74 -20.99
CA LYS A 12 6.88 -21.67 -21.22
C LYS A 12 7.52 -21.20 -19.90
N GLY A 13 7.94 -22.14 -19.04
CA GLY A 13 8.52 -21.86 -17.74
C GLY A 13 9.78 -20.98 -17.77
N TRP A 14 10.52 -20.98 -18.87
CA TRP A 14 11.67 -20.11 -19.07
C TRP A 14 11.32 -18.62 -19.01
N MET A 15 10.11 -18.19 -19.39
CA MET A 15 9.66 -16.80 -19.30
C MET A 15 9.61 -16.33 -17.83
N MET A 16 9.18 -17.20 -16.92
CA MET A 16 9.22 -16.93 -15.50
C MET A 16 10.67 -16.91 -14.99
N GLY A 17 11.49 -17.86 -15.45
CA GLY A 17 12.90 -17.94 -15.07
C GLY A 17 13.67 -16.68 -15.41
N VAL A 18 13.48 -16.12 -16.60
CA VAL A 18 14.13 -14.86 -17.02
C VAL A 18 13.70 -13.68 -16.15
N GLN A 19 12.42 -13.60 -15.76
CA GLN A 19 11.95 -12.55 -14.86
C GLN A 19 12.62 -12.65 -13.48
N PHE A 20 12.71 -13.85 -12.91
CA PHE A 20 13.40 -14.06 -11.65
C PHE A 20 14.90 -13.79 -11.76
N GLU A 21 15.53 -14.27 -12.83
CA GLU A 21 16.95 -13.99 -13.06
C GLU A 21 17.23 -12.50 -13.06
N GLU A 22 16.43 -11.71 -13.78
CA GLU A 22 16.61 -10.26 -13.85
C GLU A 22 16.34 -9.57 -12.52
N LEU A 23 15.27 -9.96 -11.82
CA LEU A 23 14.93 -9.38 -10.52
C LEU A 23 16.02 -9.63 -9.45
N PHE A 24 16.72 -10.76 -9.50
CA PHE A 24 17.74 -11.09 -8.52
C PHE A 24 19.15 -10.64 -8.91
N LYS A 25 19.34 -10.09 -10.12
CA LYS A 25 20.60 -9.46 -10.49
C LYS A 25 20.84 -8.19 -9.68
N GLU A 26 22.09 -8.02 -9.24
CA GLU A 26 22.61 -6.78 -8.67
C GLU A 26 21.76 -6.17 -7.54
N GLY A 27 20.92 -6.98 -6.90
CA GLY A 27 20.08 -6.53 -5.79
C GLY A 27 18.82 -5.74 -6.20
N LEU A 28 18.44 -5.73 -7.47
CA LEU A 28 17.27 -5.00 -7.99
C LEU A 28 16.00 -5.27 -7.19
N TYR A 29 15.73 -6.54 -6.86
CA TYR A 29 14.55 -6.90 -6.06
C TYR A 29 14.48 -6.17 -4.72
N LEU A 30 15.62 -6.07 -4.02
CA LEU A 30 15.70 -5.38 -2.73
C LEU A 30 15.58 -3.86 -2.89
N GLU A 31 16.09 -3.30 -3.99
CA GLU A 31 15.96 -1.87 -4.29
C GLU A 31 14.49 -1.51 -4.54
N LEU A 32 13.79 -2.28 -5.37
CA LEU A 32 12.37 -2.10 -5.65
C LEU A 32 11.52 -2.21 -4.37
N GLY A 33 11.82 -3.19 -3.53
CA GLY A 33 11.16 -3.37 -2.24
C GLY A 33 11.37 -2.19 -1.29
N ARG A 34 12.61 -1.71 -1.15
CA ARG A 34 12.92 -0.54 -0.31
C ARG A 34 12.18 0.70 -0.76
N LYS A 35 12.10 0.94 -2.08
CA LYS A 35 11.36 2.08 -2.64
C LYS A 35 9.89 2.03 -2.27
N GLY A 36 9.24 0.88 -2.43
CA GLY A 36 7.84 0.69 -2.04
C GLY A 36 7.62 0.96 -0.54
N VAL A 37 8.49 0.39 0.32
CA VAL A 37 8.40 0.60 1.77
C VAL A 37 8.65 2.05 2.17
N ALA A 38 9.59 2.75 1.52
CA ALA A 38 9.85 4.16 1.79
C ALA A 38 8.62 5.03 1.51
N MET A 39 7.90 4.78 0.42
CA MET A 39 6.65 5.49 0.11
C MET A 39 5.55 5.21 1.13
N ALA A 40 5.43 3.97 1.58
CA ALA A 40 4.50 3.61 2.65
C ALA A 40 4.82 4.30 3.97
N GLN A 41 6.11 4.51 4.28
CA GLN A 41 6.50 5.21 5.49
C GLN A 41 6.03 6.68 5.46
N ILE A 42 6.13 7.35 4.31
CA ILE A 42 5.62 8.73 4.17
C ILE A 42 4.10 8.76 4.43
N LEU A 43 3.34 7.81 3.89
CA LEU A 43 1.89 7.71 4.15
C LEU A 43 1.58 7.51 5.62
N LYS A 44 2.35 6.66 6.31
CA LYS A 44 2.19 6.44 7.76
C LYS A 44 2.40 7.72 8.53
N ASP A 45 3.47 8.47 8.23
CA ASP A 45 3.78 9.73 8.88
C ASP A 45 2.67 10.77 8.68
N VAL A 46 2.02 10.78 7.49
CA VAL A 46 0.85 11.62 7.19
C VAL A 46 -0.33 11.26 8.08
N PHE A 47 -0.67 9.98 8.20
CA PHE A 47 -1.79 9.53 9.03
C PHE A 47 -1.52 9.77 10.53
N GLU A 48 -0.31 9.49 11.00
CA GLU A 48 0.09 9.76 12.39
C GLU A 48 -0.01 11.25 12.75
N LYS A 49 0.46 12.14 11.88
CA LYS A 49 0.33 13.61 12.06
C LYS A 49 -1.12 14.06 12.10
N ALA A 50 -1.98 13.45 11.33
CA ALA A 50 -3.42 13.74 11.32
C ALA A 50 -4.18 13.08 12.49
N GLY A 51 -3.51 12.32 13.36
CA GLY A 51 -4.13 11.61 14.48
C GLY A 51 -4.95 10.38 14.06
N ILE A 52 -4.75 9.87 12.84
CA ILE A 52 -5.45 8.69 12.34
C ILE A 52 -4.76 7.42 12.83
N PRO A 53 -5.43 6.56 13.59
CA PRO A 53 -4.85 5.32 14.07
C PRO A 53 -4.69 4.30 12.94
N LEU A 54 -3.68 3.45 13.08
CA LEU A 54 -3.46 2.32 12.18
C LEU A 54 -3.98 1.02 12.81
N LEU A 55 -4.56 0.15 12.01
CA LEU A 55 -5.07 -1.17 12.44
C LEU A 55 -3.97 -2.06 13.01
N ALA A 56 -2.77 -1.97 12.46
CA ALA A 56 -1.61 -2.73 12.89
C ALA A 56 -0.32 -2.01 12.47
N PRO A 57 0.83 -2.31 13.11
CA PRO A 57 2.14 -1.89 12.62
C PRO A 57 2.30 -2.32 11.15
N ALA A 58 2.67 -1.38 10.28
CA ALA A 58 2.83 -1.63 8.85
C ALA A 58 4.32 -1.56 8.46
N PRO A 59 5.10 -2.65 8.64
CA PRO A 59 6.52 -2.68 8.26
C PRO A 59 6.74 -2.91 6.76
N THR A 60 5.66 -3.05 6.00
CA THR A 60 5.67 -3.36 4.57
C THR A 60 5.21 -2.16 3.74
N ASN A 61 4.96 -2.38 2.47
CA ASN A 61 4.38 -1.41 1.54
C ASN A 61 2.84 -1.27 1.67
N GLN A 62 2.23 -1.85 2.71
CA GLN A 62 0.79 -1.74 2.96
C GLN A 62 0.54 -0.98 4.27
N VAL A 63 -0.38 -0.01 4.23
CA VAL A 63 -0.79 0.80 5.37
C VAL A 63 -2.29 0.69 5.56
N PHE A 64 -2.73 0.57 6.80
CA PHE A 64 -4.12 0.27 7.17
C PHE A 64 -4.68 1.33 8.13
N PRO A 65 -4.93 2.57 7.65
CA PRO A 65 -5.53 3.61 8.50
C PRO A 65 -7.00 3.30 8.79
N ILE A 66 -7.43 3.67 10.01
CA ILE A 66 -8.80 3.57 10.47
C ILE A 66 -9.39 4.98 10.46
N PHE A 67 -10.37 5.21 9.60
CA PHE A 67 -11.05 6.50 9.46
C PHE A 67 -12.45 6.46 10.03
N PRO A 68 -12.99 7.58 10.56
CA PRO A 68 -14.42 7.77 10.67
C PRO A 68 -15.09 7.53 9.31
N ASP A 69 -16.26 6.92 9.28
CA ASP A 69 -16.92 6.51 8.03
C ASP A 69 -17.06 7.65 7.01
N ALA A 70 -17.45 8.83 7.46
CA ALA A 70 -17.58 10.00 6.59
C ALA A 70 -16.23 10.44 5.95
N LEU A 71 -15.12 10.33 6.70
CA LEU A 71 -13.80 10.62 6.14
C LEU A 71 -13.35 9.51 5.18
N ALA A 72 -13.65 8.25 5.47
CA ALA A 72 -13.36 7.13 4.59
C ALA A 72 -14.07 7.26 3.24
N GLU A 73 -15.34 7.67 3.23
CA GLU A 73 -16.10 7.95 2.02
C GLU A 73 -15.46 9.09 1.21
N ALA A 74 -15.13 10.20 1.86
CA ALA A 74 -14.50 11.34 1.21
C ALA A 74 -13.11 11.02 0.64
N VAL A 75 -12.35 10.14 1.30
CA VAL A 75 -11.07 9.61 0.78
C VAL A 75 -11.30 8.75 -0.45
N ASN A 76 -12.29 7.84 -0.43
CA ASN A 76 -12.60 6.95 -1.56
C ASN A 76 -13.16 7.69 -2.78
N GLU A 77 -13.76 8.87 -2.61
CA GLU A 77 -14.20 9.71 -3.73
C GLU A 77 -13.03 10.29 -4.54
N ARG A 78 -11.87 10.44 -3.92
CA ARG A 78 -10.70 11.10 -4.52
C ARG A 78 -9.57 10.14 -4.85
N PHE A 79 -9.41 9.09 -4.05
CA PHE A 79 -8.28 8.18 -4.14
C PHE A 79 -8.75 6.74 -4.28
N LEU A 80 -8.03 5.99 -5.11
CA LEU A 80 -8.28 4.55 -5.26
C LEU A 80 -7.68 3.80 -4.07
N THR A 81 -8.55 3.38 -3.15
CA THR A 81 -8.16 2.56 -2.01
C THR A 81 -8.88 1.22 -2.02
N THR A 82 -8.60 0.37 -1.05
CA THR A 82 -9.30 -0.91 -0.90
C THR A 82 -9.90 -0.99 0.50
N PHE A 83 -11.17 -1.34 0.59
CA PHE A 83 -11.80 -1.66 1.87
C PHE A 83 -11.09 -2.84 2.52
N GLN A 84 -10.74 -2.71 3.80
CA GLN A 84 -10.11 -3.79 4.58
C GLN A 84 -11.09 -4.43 5.56
N CYS A 85 -11.64 -3.64 6.47
CA CYS A 85 -12.63 -4.09 7.45
C CYS A 85 -13.33 -2.91 8.12
N LYS A 86 -14.36 -3.21 8.91
CA LYS A 86 -14.92 -2.29 9.89
C LYS A 86 -14.49 -2.73 11.29
N PRO A 87 -13.59 -1.99 11.95
CA PRO A 87 -13.18 -2.31 13.31
C PRO A 87 -14.29 -2.08 14.33
N ASP A 88 -15.21 -1.16 14.04
CA ASP A 88 -16.42 -0.84 14.80
C ASP A 88 -17.51 -0.25 13.89
N PRO A 89 -18.75 0.05 14.39
CA PRO A 89 -19.85 0.57 13.57
C PRO A 89 -19.63 1.94 12.94
N GLU A 90 -18.71 2.76 13.47
CA GLU A 90 -18.52 4.16 13.09
C GLU A 90 -17.23 4.39 12.29
N HIS A 91 -16.36 3.35 12.17
CA HIS A 91 -15.08 3.47 11.52
C HIS A 91 -14.90 2.44 10.41
N THR A 92 -14.20 2.86 9.39
CA THR A 92 -13.78 2.03 8.25
C THR A 92 -12.26 2.01 8.14
N CYS A 93 -11.69 0.82 8.09
CA CYS A 93 -10.29 0.62 7.77
C CYS A 93 -10.12 0.48 6.26
N LEU A 94 -9.29 1.33 5.68
CA LEU A 94 -8.90 1.27 4.27
C LEU A 94 -7.46 0.76 4.15
N ARG A 95 -7.16 0.12 3.03
CA ARG A 95 -5.81 -0.35 2.69
C ARG A 95 -5.21 0.52 1.60
N PHE A 96 -4.06 1.08 1.90
CA PHE A 96 -3.19 1.76 0.96
C PHE A 96 -2.02 0.85 0.60
N CYS A 97 -1.70 0.73 -0.67
CA CYS A 97 -0.57 -0.05 -1.16
C CYS A 97 0.34 0.83 -2.00
N THR A 98 1.60 0.84 -1.67
CA THR A 98 2.64 1.46 -2.48
C THR A 98 3.46 0.41 -3.22
N SER A 99 4.19 0.83 -4.23
CA SER A 99 5.06 -0.05 -5.00
C SER A 99 6.32 0.69 -5.45
N TRP A 100 7.20 -0.01 -6.15
CA TRP A 100 8.35 0.60 -6.80
C TRP A 100 7.97 1.68 -7.83
N ALA A 101 6.76 1.61 -8.38
CA ALA A 101 6.24 2.58 -9.35
C ALA A 101 5.58 3.80 -8.68
N THR A 102 5.32 3.76 -7.38
CA THR A 102 4.77 4.89 -6.64
C THR A 102 5.82 6.00 -6.56
N SER A 103 5.53 7.17 -7.12
CA SER A 103 6.42 8.32 -7.06
C SER A 103 6.29 9.06 -5.74
N GLU A 104 7.35 9.72 -5.32
CA GLU A 104 7.34 10.58 -4.13
C GLU A 104 6.38 11.77 -4.30
N ASP A 105 6.32 12.33 -5.51
CA ASP A 105 5.41 13.43 -5.84
C ASP A 105 3.95 13.01 -5.64
N ALA A 106 3.55 11.83 -6.14
CA ALA A 106 2.19 11.33 -5.94
C ALA A 106 1.83 11.13 -4.46
N VAL A 107 2.79 10.73 -3.63
CA VAL A 107 2.57 10.59 -2.18
C VAL A 107 2.51 11.95 -1.49
N ARG A 108 3.28 12.94 -1.94
CA ARG A 108 3.22 14.31 -1.44
C ARG A 108 1.92 15.02 -1.83
N ASP A 109 1.47 14.82 -3.06
CA ASP A 109 0.18 15.35 -3.53
C ASP A 109 -0.96 14.76 -2.69
N PHE A 110 -0.95 13.44 -2.48
CA PHE A 110 -1.88 12.80 -1.56
C PHE A 110 -1.84 13.42 -0.16
N ALA A 111 -0.64 13.62 0.40
CA ALA A 111 -0.48 14.19 1.75
C ALA A 111 -1.14 15.56 1.86
N SER A 112 -0.90 16.45 0.88
CA SER A 112 -1.47 17.79 0.85
C SER A 112 -3.00 17.75 0.75
N GLU A 113 -3.55 16.94 -0.17
CA GLU A 113 -5.00 16.82 -0.33
C GLU A 113 -5.67 16.15 0.89
N PHE A 114 -4.99 15.19 1.51
CA PHE A 114 -5.48 14.51 2.70
C PHE A 114 -5.51 15.45 3.92
N GLU A 115 -4.49 16.29 4.13
CA GLU A 115 -4.47 17.28 5.20
C GLU A 115 -5.66 18.24 5.08
N ASP A 116 -5.94 18.74 3.88
CA ASP A 116 -7.10 19.59 3.61
C ASP A 116 -8.43 18.88 3.86
N LEU A 117 -8.48 17.59 3.53
CA LEU A 117 -9.66 16.77 3.74
C LEU A 117 -9.89 16.52 5.23
N ALA A 118 -8.88 16.04 5.94
CA ALA A 118 -8.94 15.73 7.37
C ALA A 118 -9.30 16.97 8.22
N ALA A 119 -8.82 18.15 7.86
CA ALA A 119 -9.16 19.39 8.53
C ALA A 119 -10.66 19.75 8.51
N LYS A 120 -11.43 19.22 7.56
CA LYS A 120 -12.89 19.42 7.46
C LYS A 120 -13.66 18.53 8.42
N PHE A 121 -13.09 17.39 8.80
CA PHE A 121 -13.73 16.40 9.66
C PHE A 121 -13.27 16.50 11.14
N ASN A 122 -12.21 17.25 11.43
CA ASN A 122 -11.72 17.52 12.79
C ASN A 122 -12.35 18.78 13.43
N ARG A 123 -13.43 19.29 12.86
CA ARG A 123 -14.26 20.37 13.43
C ARG A 123 -15.53 19.79 14.04
#